data_6dbe903a31114b51f2569ee2c7cfd4b1
#
_entry.id   6dbe903a31114b51f2569ee2c7cfd4b1
#
_cell.length_a   1.000
_cell.length_b   1.000
_cell.length_c   1.000
_cell.angle_alpha   90.00
_cell.angle_beta   90.00
_cell.angle_gamma   90.00
#
_symmetry.space_group_name_H-M   'P 1'
#
loop_
_entity.id
_entity.type
_entity.pdbx_description
1 polymer ?
#
loop_
_entity_poly.entity_id
_entity_poly.type
_entity_poly.pdbx_seq_one_letter_code
_entity_poly.pdbx_strand_id
1 'polypeptide(L)'
;MKQLKLNYQIEDVNSLVNNIKDSNIIKKLIENLNITDDEIITHYDLLSSYQLSNEKCQNCRSMKDCKQSTFGMKYCIKRDDQNILTDSFTICNYYKDYYTRKKNIVYTTFNEEDLLDDSQKNFFYDNVNFLGNEFIGKVLSLTKNEKVNGAFVQLNNSKLRLRLMQSLSYKLLLNHQVSIIKFSDFLKTVKSEFKISDGTSSLQEVINSEILIIDGIGNESITSWSRDEILLSILDNRIQMEKTTFICSEYSLEQLKKLYKLSYND
;
A
#
# COMPACT_ATOMS: atom_id res chain seq x y z
N MET A 1 -57.02 17.64 3.81
CA MET A 1 -55.74 17.40 3.12
C MET A 1 -55.32 18.70 2.42
N LYS A 2 -54.30 19.40 2.98
CA LYS A 2 -53.70 20.57 2.32
C LYS A 2 -52.72 20.08 1.28
N GLN A 3 -52.99 20.29 -0.01
CA GLN A 3 -52.04 20.11 -1.08
C GLN A 3 -50.86 21.10 -0.88
N LEU A 4 -49.68 20.59 -0.59
CA LEU A 4 -48.43 21.35 -0.69
C LEU A 4 -48.18 21.61 -2.19
N LYS A 5 -48.46 22.83 -2.64
CA LYS A 5 -47.96 23.32 -3.93
C LYS A 5 -46.48 23.58 -3.75
N LEU A 6 -45.61 22.66 -4.18
CA LEU A 6 -44.21 22.90 -4.41
C LEU A 6 -44.09 23.83 -5.64
N ASN A 7 -43.88 25.13 -5.40
CA ASN A 7 -43.47 26.06 -6.45
C ASN A 7 -41.99 25.72 -6.80
N TYR A 8 -41.78 24.75 -7.66
CA TYR A 8 -40.53 24.68 -8.41
C TYR A 8 -40.61 25.75 -9.50
N GLN A 9 -39.76 26.77 -9.42
CA GLN A 9 -39.42 27.53 -10.62
C GLN A 9 -38.68 26.51 -11.52
N ILE A 10 -39.32 26.18 -12.65
CA ILE A 10 -38.67 25.40 -13.71
C ILE A 10 -37.59 26.34 -14.25
N GLU A 11 -36.36 26.15 -13.79
CA GLU A 11 -35.22 26.72 -14.50
C GLU A 11 -35.36 26.31 -15.95
N ASP A 12 -35.17 27.26 -16.87
CA ASP A 12 -35.26 26.99 -18.29
C ASP A 12 -34.39 25.79 -18.64
N VAL A 13 -34.96 24.73 -19.17
CA VAL A 13 -34.27 23.48 -19.54
C VAL A 13 -33.02 23.77 -20.37
N ASN A 14 -33.06 24.78 -21.22
CA ASN A 14 -31.91 25.24 -22.01
C ASN A 14 -30.78 25.77 -21.14
N SER A 15 -31.10 26.45 -20.04
CA SER A 15 -30.07 26.95 -19.11
C SER A 15 -29.40 25.80 -18.36
N LEU A 16 -30.12 24.76 -17.95
CA LEU A 16 -29.60 23.57 -17.32
C LEU A 16 -28.67 22.78 -18.28
N VAL A 17 -29.10 22.60 -19.52
CA VAL A 17 -28.32 21.94 -20.57
C VAL A 17 -27.01 22.69 -20.86
N ASN A 18 -27.09 24.02 -20.95
CA ASN A 18 -25.90 24.84 -21.19
C ASN A 18 -24.93 24.78 -20.01
N ASN A 19 -25.42 24.86 -18.78
CA ASN A 19 -24.60 24.77 -17.57
C ASN A 19 -23.85 23.43 -17.49
N ILE A 20 -24.51 22.33 -17.82
CA ILE A 20 -23.84 21.01 -17.81
C ILE A 20 -22.81 20.89 -18.94
N LYS A 21 -23.12 21.40 -20.14
CA LYS A 21 -22.21 21.40 -21.29
C LYS A 21 -20.95 22.24 -21.07
N ASP A 22 -21.01 23.28 -20.25
CA ASP A 22 -19.83 24.13 -19.97
C ASP A 22 -18.77 23.44 -19.12
N SER A 23 -19.13 22.37 -18.43
CA SER A 23 -18.17 21.56 -17.66
C SER A 23 -17.18 20.83 -18.58
N ASN A 24 -15.87 21.05 -18.36
CA ASN A 24 -14.82 20.33 -19.07
C ASN A 24 -14.88 18.81 -18.88
N ILE A 25 -15.42 18.34 -17.75
CA ILE A 25 -15.61 16.92 -17.45
C ILE A 25 -16.69 16.35 -18.38
N ILE A 26 -17.79 17.06 -18.52
CA ILE A 26 -18.92 16.64 -19.35
C ILE A 26 -18.60 16.77 -20.83
N LYS A 27 -17.90 17.82 -21.27
CA LYS A 27 -17.47 17.96 -22.68
C LYS A 27 -16.74 16.72 -23.18
N LYS A 28 -15.76 16.26 -22.40
CA LYS A 28 -15.02 15.02 -22.74
C LYS A 28 -15.91 13.78 -22.79
N LEU A 29 -16.89 13.70 -21.89
CA LEU A 29 -17.81 12.57 -21.86
C LEU A 29 -18.74 12.59 -23.09
N ILE A 30 -19.28 13.77 -23.45
CA ILE A 30 -20.13 13.97 -24.63
C ILE A 30 -19.39 13.54 -25.90
N GLU A 31 -18.15 13.99 -26.07
CA GLU A 31 -17.31 13.62 -27.21
C GLU A 31 -17.04 12.12 -27.28
N ASN A 32 -16.68 11.50 -26.13
CA ASN A 32 -16.32 10.08 -26.08
C ASN A 32 -17.50 9.13 -26.32
N LEU A 33 -18.71 9.52 -25.87
CA LEU A 33 -19.91 8.69 -25.96
C LEU A 33 -20.89 9.17 -27.06
N ASN A 34 -20.55 10.23 -27.80
CA ASN A 34 -21.41 10.86 -28.81
C ASN A 34 -22.82 11.17 -28.26
N ILE A 35 -22.87 11.84 -27.10
CA ILE A 35 -24.14 12.15 -26.40
C ILE A 35 -24.85 13.29 -27.11
N THR A 36 -26.12 13.08 -27.47
CA THR A 36 -26.96 14.06 -28.12
C THR A 36 -27.60 15.04 -27.11
N ASP A 37 -28.11 16.17 -27.60
CA ASP A 37 -28.80 17.15 -26.74
C ASP A 37 -30.06 16.59 -26.08
N ASP A 38 -30.80 15.76 -26.79
CA ASP A 38 -32.00 15.09 -26.26
C ASP A 38 -31.60 14.08 -25.14
N GLU A 39 -30.51 13.39 -25.29
CA GLU A 39 -29.95 12.50 -24.24
C GLU A 39 -29.46 13.29 -23.02
N ILE A 40 -28.90 14.49 -23.21
CA ILE A 40 -28.50 15.36 -22.10
C ILE A 40 -29.73 15.75 -21.25
N ILE A 41 -30.84 16.10 -21.89
CA ILE A 41 -32.10 16.45 -21.22
C ILE A 41 -32.63 15.21 -20.48
N THR A 42 -32.71 14.08 -21.17
CA THR A 42 -33.31 12.85 -20.63
C THR A 42 -32.50 12.27 -19.48
N HIS A 43 -31.15 12.39 -19.51
CA HIS A 43 -30.23 11.81 -18.54
C HIS A 43 -29.50 12.86 -17.70
N TYR A 44 -30.14 14.03 -17.49
CA TYR A 44 -29.53 15.15 -16.74
C TYR A 44 -29.02 14.74 -15.34
N ASP A 45 -29.82 13.99 -14.58
CA ASP A 45 -29.47 13.56 -13.22
C ASP A 45 -28.24 12.62 -13.22
N LEU A 46 -28.14 11.75 -14.23
CA LEU A 46 -27.02 10.84 -14.43
C LEU A 46 -25.75 11.61 -14.77
N LEU A 47 -25.82 12.60 -15.66
CA LEU A 47 -24.70 13.47 -16.04
C LEU A 47 -24.25 14.36 -14.89
N SER A 48 -25.19 14.93 -14.13
CA SER A 48 -24.92 15.71 -12.91
C SER A 48 -24.20 14.87 -11.85
N SER A 49 -24.66 13.64 -11.61
CA SER A 49 -24.03 12.70 -10.68
C SER A 49 -22.61 12.35 -11.12
N TYR A 50 -22.39 12.15 -12.42
CA TYR A 50 -21.06 11.91 -13.00
C TYR A 50 -20.15 13.12 -12.80
N GLN A 51 -20.62 14.33 -13.07
CA GLN A 51 -19.86 15.57 -12.86
C GLN A 51 -19.42 15.69 -11.41
N LEU A 52 -20.36 15.65 -10.46
CA LEU A 52 -20.09 15.76 -9.02
C LEU A 52 -19.10 14.70 -8.52
N SER A 53 -19.22 13.47 -8.99
CA SER A 53 -18.29 12.40 -8.64
C SER A 53 -16.89 12.67 -9.18
N ASN A 54 -16.77 13.10 -10.44
CA ASN A 54 -15.47 13.37 -11.06
C ASN A 54 -14.79 14.62 -10.49
N GLU A 55 -15.54 15.65 -10.10
CA GLU A 55 -15.01 16.82 -9.40
C GLU A 55 -14.32 16.43 -8.07
N LYS A 56 -14.90 15.51 -7.31
CA LYS A 56 -14.27 14.96 -6.09
C LYS A 56 -12.96 14.27 -6.37
N CYS A 57 -12.79 13.68 -7.56
CA CYS A 57 -11.58 12.98 -7.96
C CYS A 57 -10.47 13.88 -8.52
N GLN A 58 -10.78 15.12 -8.97
CA GLN A 58 -9.79 16.01 -9.62
C GLN A 58 -8.59 16.31 -8.71
N ASN A 59 -8.81 16.49 -7.42
CA ASN A 59 -7.78 16.83 -6.44
C ASN A 59 -7.34 15.61 -5.60
N CYS A 60 -7.81 14.41 -5.92
CA CYS A 60 -7.45 13.19 -5.23
C CYS A 60 -6.04 12.76 -5.65
N ARG A 61 -5.14 12.59 -4.68
CA ARG A 61 -3.74 12.17 -4.89
C ARG A 61 -3.40 10.85 -4.21
N SER A 62 -4.26 10.41 -3.29
CA SER A 62 -4.06 9.21 -2.48
C SER A 62 -5.40 8.63 -2.04
N MET A 63 -5.38 7.43 -1.48
CA MET A 63 -6.59 6.85 -0.87
C MET A 63 -7.10 7.64 0.33
N LYS A 64 -6.22 8.31 1.09
CA LYS A 64 -6.60 9.19 2.22
C LYS A 64 -7.43 10.39 1.77
N ASP A 65 -7.27 10.83 0.53
CA ASP A 65 -7.98 11.97 -0.05
C ASP A 65 -9.33 11.59 -0.67
N CYS A 66 -9.70 10.32 -0.65
CA CYS A 66 -10.91 9.83 -1.31
C CYS A 66 -12.18 10.40 -0.66
N LYS A 67 -12.93 11.20 -1.44
CA LYS A 67 -14.20 11.84 -1.03
C LYS A 67 -15.42 11.17 -1.68
N GLN A 68 -15.25 10.03 -2.32
CA GLN A 68 -16.35 9.30 -2.93
C GLN A 68 -17.26 8.68 -1.86
N SER A 69 -18.57 8.63 -2.14
CA SER A 69 -19.54 7.97 -1.28
C SER A 69 -19.25 6.48 -1.11
N THR A 70 -18.78 5.84 -2.18
CA THR A 70 -18.25 4.48 -2.15
C THR A 70 -16.73 4.57 -2.28
N PHE A 71 -16.05 4.29 -1.18
CA PHE A 71 -14.59 4.40 -1.07
C PHE A 71 -13.86 3.62 -2.17
N GLY A 72 -12.98 4.29 -2.88
CA GLY A 72 -12.20 3.69 -3.95
C GLY A 72 -12.93 3.37 -5.24
N MET A 73 -14.19 3.76 -5.36
CA MET A 73 -14.99 3.57 -6.58
C MET A 73 -15.16 4.90 -7.32
N LYS A 74 -15.04 4.86 -8.62
CA LYS A 74 -15.27 6.00 -9.51
C LYS A 74 -16.56 5.78 -10.27
N TYR A 75 -17.44 6.75 -10.20
CA TYR A 75 -18.68 6.77 -10.98
C TYR A 75 -18.37 7.00 -12.46
N CYS A 76 -18.91 6.17 -13.32
CA CYS A 76 -18.71 6.19 -14.75
C CYS A 76 -20.05 6.10 -15.48
N ILE A 77 -20.10 6.64 -16.68
CA ILE A 77 -21.22 6.47 -17.62
C ILE A 77 -20.69 5.67 -18.82
N LYS A 78 -21.49 4.76 -19.29
CA LYS A 78 -21.22 3.95 -20.49
C LYS A 78 -22.52 3.77 -21.29
N ARG A 79 -22.40 3.34 -22.53
CA ARG A 79 -23.53 2.82 -23.29
C ARG A 79 -23.65 1.31 -23.05
N ASP A 80 -24.85 0.85 -22.85
CA ASP A 80 -25.17 -0.59 -22.78
C ASP A 80 -25.29 -1.22 -24.18
N ASP A 81 -25.64 -2.48 -24.21
CA ASP A 81 -25.79 -3.26 -25.48
C ASP A 81 -26.94 -2.74 -26.38
N GLN A 82 -27.86 -1.94 -25.82
CA GLN A 82 -28.95 -1.28 -26.54
C GLN A 82 -28.62 0.17 -26.90
N ASN A 83 -27.36 0.58 -26.70
CA ASN A 83 -26.86 1.94 -26.93
C ASN A 83 -27.47 3.01 -26.00
N ILE A 84 -28.05 2.61 -24.86
CA ILE A 84 -28.64 3.52 -23.86
C ILE A 84 -27.55 3.93 -22.86
N LEU A 85 -27.56 5.20 -22.43
CA LEU A 85 -26.68 5.70 -21.39
C LEU A 85 -27.05 5.07 -20.04
N THR A 86 -26.07 4.40 -19.43
CA THR A 86 -26.23 3.78 -18.12
C THR A 86 -25.06 4.17 -17.20
N ASP A 87 -25.32 4.19 -15.91
CA ASP A 87 -24.27 4.36 -14.90
C ASP A 87 -23.56 3.06 -14.56
N SER A 88 -22.35 3.19 -14.10
CA SER A 88 -21.56 2.08 -13.59
C SER A 88 -20.49 2.60 -12.63
N PHE A 89 -19.90 1.69 -11.86
CA PHE A 89 -18.77 2.02 -11.01
C PHE A 89 -17.54 1.26 -11.47
N THR A 90 -16.40 1.94 -11.48
CA THR A 90 -15.10 1.33 -11.75
C THR A 90 -14.19 1.51 -10.56
N ILE A 91 -13.28 0.55 -10.36
CA ILE A 91 -12.29 0.61 -9.29
C ILE A 91 -11.27 1.70 -9.63
N CYS A 92 -11.04 2.62 -8.69
CA CYS A 92 -9.99 3.64 -8.79
C CYS A 92 -8.60 3.00 -8.78
N ASN A 93 -7.65 3.52 -9.57
CA ASN A 93 -6.29 3.01 -9.61
C ASN A 93 -5.59 3.10 -8.24
N TYR A 94 -5.79 4.19 -7.48
CA TYR A 94 -5.26 4.31 -6.13
C TYR A 94 -5.79 3.21 -5.20
N TYR A 95 -7.07 2.87 -5.31
CA TYR A 95 -7.67 1.79 -4.53
C TYR A 95 -7.13 0.42 -4.95
N LYS A 96 -6.97 0.20 -6.25
CA LYS A 96 -6.39 -1.04 -6.77
C LYS A 96 -4.99 -1.26 -6.22
N ASP A 97 -4.14 -0.24 -6.26
CA ASP A 97 -2.78 -0.28 -5.75
C ASP A 97 -2.74 -0.48 -4.22
N TYR A 98 -3.59 0.25 -3.50
CA TYR A 98 -3.74 0.12 -2.05
C TYR A 98 -4.16 -1.30 -1.66
N TYR A 99 -5.21 -1.82 -2.30
CA TYR A 99 -5.72 -3.16 -2.03
C TYR A 99 -4.69 -4.25 -2.37
N THR A 100 -3.97 -4.09 -3.48
CA THR A 100 -2.89 -5.01 -3.86
C THR A 100 -1.80 -5.05 -2.81
N ARG A 101 -1.33 -3.87 -2.35
CA ARG A 101 -0.33 -3.81 -1.29
C ARG A 101 -0.83 -4.43 0.01
N LYS A 102 -2.06 -4.10 0.42
CA LYS A 102 -2.65 -4.64 1.64
C LYS A 102 -2.72 -6.16 1.63
N LYS A 103 -3.16 -6.74 0.51
CA LYS A 103 -3.23 -8.20 0.34
C LYS A 103 -1.86 -8.88 0.37
N ASN A 104 -0.81 -8.17 -0.03
CA ASN A 104 0.55 -8.66 -0.12
C ASN A 104 1.35 -8.52 1.20
N ILE A 105 0.79 -7.90 2.24
CA ILE A 105 1.35 -7.97 3.59
C ILE A 105 1.05 -9.36 4.13
N VAL A 106 2.09 -10.17 4.34
CA VAL A 106 1.98 -11.51 4.93
C VAL A 106 1.95 -11.41 6.46
N TYR A 107 2.95 -10.70 7.02
CA TYR A 107 3.04 -10.46 8.45
C TYR A 107 3.72 -9.12 8.74
N THR A 108 3.26 -8.42 9.76
CA THR A 108 3.90 -7.17 10.20
C THR A 108 3.76 -6.94 11.70
N THR A 109 4.82 -6.36 12.31
CA THR A 109 4.78 -5.77 13.65
C THR A 109 4.55 -4.27 13.63
N PHE A 110 4.43 -3.66 12.45
CA PHE A 110 4.14 -2.25 12.26
C PHE A 110 2.66 -2.02 12.00
N ASN A 111 2.21 -0.78 12.13
CA ASN A 111 0.87 -0.41 11.70
C ASN A 111 0.77 -0.52 10.17
N GLU A 112 -0.21 -1.30 9.68
CA GLU A 112 -0.43 -1.47 8.24
C GLU A 112 -0.69 -0.14 7.52
N GLU A 113 -1.40 0.80 8.15
CA GLU A 113 -1.71 2.11 7.56
C GLU A 113 -0.44 2.91 7.26
N ASP A 114 0.60 2.81 8.12
CA ASP A 114 1.88 3.47 7.89
C ASP A 114 2.65 2.84 6.71
N LEU A 115 2.51 1.52 6.53
CA LEU A 115 3.12 0.80 5.41
C LEU A 115 2.43 1.10 4.08
N LEU A 116 1.14 1.43 4.12
CA LEU A 116 0.29 1.70 2.94
C LEU A 116 0.16 3.19 2.63
N ASP A 117 0.85 4.06 3.37
CA ASP A 117 0.81 5.50 3.19
C ASP A 117 1.55 5.92 1.90
N ASP A 118 0.84 6.62 1.02
CA ASP A 118 1.39 7.11 -0.25
C ASP A 118 2.56 8.09 -0.09
N SER A 119 2.75 8.70 1.10
CA SER A 119 3.93 9.52 1.39
C SER A 119 5.25 8.72 1.34
N GLN A 120 5.18 7.39 1.46
CA GLN A 120 6.34 6.51 1.33
C GLN A 120 6.86 6.42 -0.12
N LYS A 121 6.02 6.76 -1.10
CA LYS A 121 6.35 6.61 -2.53
C LYS A 121 7.62 7.36 -2.94
N ASN A 122 7.80 8.57 -2.47
CA ASN A 122 8.93 9.43 -2.87
C ASN A 122 10.12 9.28 -1.93
N PHE A 123 9.89 8.87 -0.67
CA PHE A 123 10.95 8.82 0.34
C PHE A 123 12.14 7.96 -0.10
N PHE A 124 11.89 6.81 -0.73
CA PHE A 124 12.95 5.93 -1.20
C PHE A 124 13.86 6.64 -2.22
N TYR A 125 13.29 7.33 -3.18
CA TYR A 125 14.04 8.03 -4.23
C TYR A 125 14.76 9.27 -3.70
N ASP A 126 14.15 10.01 -2.79
CA ASP A 126 14.73 11.23 -2.21
C ASP A 126 15.95 10.92 -1.33
N ASN A 127 16.02 9.70 -0.79
CA ASN A 127 17.07 9.27 0.14
C ASN A 127 18.00 8.19 -0.43
N VAL A 128 17.90 7.90 -1.71
CA VAL A 128 18.68 6.88 -2.43
C VAL A 128 20.20 7.07 -2.27
N ASN A 129 20.68 8.29 -2.21
CA ASN A 129 22.11 8.59 -2.10
C ASN A 129 22.78 8.02 -0.84
N PHE A 130 22.02 7.72 0.21
CA PHE A 130 22.53 7.10 1.44
C PHE A 130 22.71 5.58 1.32
N LEU A 131 22.04 4.94 0.36
CA LEU A 131 21.88 3.49 0.30
C LEU A 131 22.92 2.79 -0.56
N GLY A 132 23.67 3.58 -1.34
CA GLY A 132 24.62 3.04 -2.30
C GLY A 132 23.96 2.37 -3.51
N ASN A 133 24.66 2.40 -4.63
CA ASN A 133 24.16 1.89 -5.92
C ASN A 133 23.81 0.40 -5.90
N GLU A 134 24.55 -0.41 -5.12
CA GLU A 134 24.30 -1.85 -5.01
C GLU A 134 22.93 -2.15 -4.38
N PHE A 135 22.61 -1.50 -3.26
CA PHE A 135 21.30 -1.69 -2.60
C PHE A 135 20.15 -1.27 -3.51
N ILE A 136 20.29 -0.13 -4.16
CA ILE A 136 19.29 0.38 -5.11
C ILE A 136 19.13 -0.59 -6.27
N GLY A 137 20.24 -1.08 -6.82
CA GLY A 137 20.25 -2.09 -7.89
C GLY A 137 19.44 -3.32 -7.49
N LYS A 138 19.67 -3.87 -6.30
CA LYS A 138 18.91 -5.01 -5.78
C LYS A 138 17.41 -4.73 -5.67
N VAL A 139 17.02 -3.55 -5.16
CA VAL A 139 15.60 -3.19 -5.07
C VAL A 139 14.96 -3.01 -6.44
N LEU A 140 15.68 -2.43 -7.40
CA LEU A 140 15.19 -2.27 -8.78
C LEU A 140 15.06 -3.63 -9.48
N SER A 141 16.00 -4.56 -9.27
CA SER A 141 15.92 -5.93 -9.78
C SER A 141 14.65 -6.64 -9.27
N LEU A 142 14.35 -6.52 -7.97
CA LEU A 142 13.09 -7.06 -7.41
C LEU A 142 11.84 -6.46 -8.06
N THR A 143 11.82 -5.16 -8.34
CA THR A 143 10.67 -4.55 -9.02
C THR A 143 10.48 -5.06 -10.46
N LYS A 144 11.50 -5.70 -11.04
CA LYS A 144 11.46 -6.39 -12.33
C LYS A 144 11.24 -7.90 -12.20
N ASN A 145 10.93 -8.39 -10.99
CA ASN A 145 10.80 -9.81 -10.65
C ASN A 145 12.10 -10.62 -10.87
N GLU A 146 13.25 -9.97 -10.78
CA GLU A 146 14.54 -10.64 -10.79
C GLU A 146 14.88 -11.15 -9.38
N LYS A 147 15.50 -12.33 -9.28
CA LYS A 147 15.89 -12.95 -8.00
C LYS A 147 17.03 -12.18 -7.34
N VAL A 148 16.89 -11.89 -6.06
CA VAL A 148 17.89 -11.19 -5.25
C VAL A 148 17.98 -11.81 -3.85
N ASN A 149 19.16 -12.01 -3.33
CA ASN A 149 19.35 -12.60 -1.98
C ASN A 149 19.01 -11.63 -0.83
N GLY A 150 18.93 -10.33 -1.12
CA GLY A 150 18.69 -9.27 -0.13
C GLY A 150 19.95 -8.47 0.20
N ALA A 151 19.91 -7.73 1.30
CA ALA A 151 21.00 -6.88 1.74
C ALA A 151 20.97 -6.61 3.25
N PHE A 152 22.15 -6.33 3.81
CA PHE A 152 22.32 -5.77 5.14
C PHE A 152 22.49 -4.24 5.04
N VAL A 153 21.75 -3.48 5.84
CA VAL A 153 21.83 -2.01 5.88
C VAL A 153 22.13 -1.57 7.30
N GLN A 154 23.29 -0.92 7.49
CA GLN A 154 23.63 -0.26 8.74
C GLN A 154 23.14 1.18 8.72
N LEU A 155 22.31 1.56 9.69
CA LEU A 155 21.78 2.93 9.80
C LEU A 155 21.51 3.30 11.27
N ASN A 156 22.33 4.19 11.82
CA ASN A 156 22.27 4.57 13.24
C ASN A 156 21.04 5.44 13.59
N ASN A 157 20.46 6.14 12.62
CA ASN A 157 19.28 6.97 12.85
C ASN A 157 18.01 6.10 12.78
N SER A 158 17.42 5.82 13.94
CA SER A 158 16.24 4.94 14.06
C SER A 158 15.02 5.46 13.28
N LYS A 159 14.78 6.77 13.22
CA LYS A 159 13.65 7.35 12.46
C LYS A 159 13.87 7.20 10.96
N LEU A 160 15.08 7.46 10.50
CA LEU A 160 15.43 7.30 9.08
C LEU A 160 15.38 5.81 8.68
N ARG A 161 15.89 4.92 9.54
CA ARG A 161 15.83 3.47 9.33
C ARG A 161 14.40 2.98 9.22
N LEU A 162 13.52 3.38 10.15
CA LEU A 162 12.11 3.03 10.11
C LEU A 162 11.45 3.48 8.79
N ARG A 163 11.59 4.75 8.42
CA ARG A 163 11.02 5.27 7.18
C ARG A 163 11.57 4.59 5.94
N LEU A 164 12.85 4.24 5.94
CA LEU A 164 13.45 3.48 4.85
C LEU A 164 12.81 2.10 4.70
N MET A 165 12.62 1.39 5.80
CA MET A 165 11.99 0.07 5.79
C MET A 165 10.53 0.14 5.34
N GLN A 166 9.78 1.16 5.80
CA GLN A 166 8.41 1.40 5.37
C GLN A 166 8.34 1.72 3.87
N SER A 167 9.21 2.59 3.37
CA SER A 167 9.22 2.96 1.95
C SER A 167 9.67 1.81 1.04
N LEU A 168 10.62 0.99 1.51
CA LEU A 168 11.02 -0.24 0.84
C LEU A 168 9.84 -1.21 0.75
N SER A 169 9.16 -1.46 1.87
CA SER A 169 7.97 -2.30 1.91
C SER A 169 6.89 -1.77 0.97
N TYR A 170 6.56 -0.49 1.04
CA TYR A 170 5.58 0.14 0.17
C TYR A 170 5.86 -0.11 -1.31
N LYS A 171 7.14 -0.04 -1.72
CA LYS A 171 7.55 -0.28 -3.10
C LYS A 171 7.41 -1.75 -3.50
N LEU A 172 7.84 -2.67 -2.63
CA LEU A 172 7.85 -4.11 -2.91
C LEU A 172 6.44 -4.74 -2.84
N LEU A 173 5.57 -4.24 -1.96
CA LEU A 173 4.21 -4.75 -1.76
C LEU A 173 3.31 -4.65 -3.00
N LEU A 174 3.69 -3.90 -4.03
CA LEU A 174 2.93 -3.85 -5.27
C LEU A 174 3.01 -5.18 -6.05
N ASN A 175 4.15 -5.87 -5.97
CA ASN A 175 4.44 -7.05 -6.78
C ASN A 175 4.79 -8.30 -5.96
N HIS A 176 5.08 -8.17 -4.67
CA HIS A 176 5.62 -9.25 -3.84
C HIS A 176 4.88 -9.40 -2.52
N GLN A 177 4.81 -10.63 -2.02
CA GLN A 177 4.37 -10.94 -0.66
C GLN A 177 5.49 -10.63 0.34
N VAL A 178 5.25 -9.67 1.24
CA VAL A 178 6.28 -9.13 2.15
C VAL A 178 5.87 -9.33 3.60
N SER A 179 6.82 -9.83 4.40
CA SER A 179 6.80 -9.69 5.85
C SER A 179 7.75 -8.57 6.27
N ILE A 180 7.30 -7.69 7.15
CA ILE A 180 8.13 -6.63 7.73
C ILE A 180 8.00 -6.63 9.24
N ILE A 181 9.13 -6.82 9.94
CA ILE A 181 9.15 -6.96 11.39
C ILE A 181 10.19 -6.06 12.04
N LYS A 182 9.84 -5.53 13.21
CA LYS A 182 10.80 -5.06 14.20
C LYS A 182 11.15 -6.25 15.10
N PHE A 183 12.38 -6.67 15.07
CA PHE A 183 12.77 -7.97 15.62
C PHE A 183 12.42 -8.10 17.12
N SER A 184 12.68 -7.06 17.92
CA SER A 184 12.34 -7.06 19.34
C SER A 184 10.85 -7.24 19.64
N ASP A 185 9.98 -6.68 18.80
CA ASP A 185 8.52 -6.78 18.98
C ASP A 185 8.01 -8.13 18.45
N PHE A 186 8.59 -8.63 17.37
CA PHE A 186 8.34 -9.97 16.85
C PHE A 186 8.63 -11.06 17.90
N LEU A 187 9.78 -10.97 18.59
CA LEU A 187 10.10 -11.91 19.67
C LEU A 187 9.07 -11.95 20.79
N LYS A 188 8.44 -10.81 21.13
CA LYS A 188 7.35 -10.76 22.11
C LYS A 188 6.12 -11.54 21.63
N THR A 189 5.77 -11.38 20.36
CA THR A 189 4.65 -12.11 19.74
C THR A 189 4.93 -13.60 19.74
N VAL A 190 6.07 -14.03 19.20
CA VAL A 190 6.46 -15.44 19.17
C VAL A 190 6.46 -16.05 20.57
N LYS A 191 7.01 -15.35 21.57
CA LYS A 191 6.99 -15.80 22.97
C LYS A 191 5.57 -15.93 23.54
N SER A 192 4.63 -15.09 23.13
CA SER A 192 3.23 -15.19 23.55
C SER A 192 2.52 -16.37 22.88
N GLU A 193 2.80 -16.64 21.61
CA GLU A 193 2.24 -17.77 20.86
C GLU A 193 2.67 -19.12 21.46
N PHE A 194 3.95 -19.27 21.81
CA PHE A 194 4.45 -20.48 22.50
C PHE A 194 3.76 -20.78 23.83
N LYS A 195 3.19 -19.77 24.49
CA LYS A 195 2.46 -19.98 25.75
C LYS A 195 1.03 -20.44 25.55
N ILE A 196 0.44 -20.20 24.37
CA ILE A 196 -0.99 -20.40 24.10
C ILE A 196 -1.22 -21.65 23.25
N SER A 197 -0.29 -22.00 22.38
CA SER A 197 -0.43 -23.11 21.42
C SER A 197 0.92 -23.77 21.13
N ASP A 198 0.89 -25.04 20.71
CA ASP A 198 2.08 -25.79 20.30
C ASP A 198 2.69 -25.32 18.95
N GLY A 199 2.17 -24.25 18.36
CA GLY A 199 2.60 -23.75 17.08
C GLY A 199 2.75 -22.24 17.03
N THR A 200 3.78 -21.76 16.33
CA THR A 200 4.05 -20.34 16.09
C THR A 200 3.70 -20.00 14.66
N SER A 201 2.44 -19.53 14.43
CA SER A 201 1.98 -19.18 13.09
C SER A 201 2.76 -18.00 12.54
N SER A 202 3.05 -16.98 13.36
CA SER A 202 3.82 -15.81 12.96
C SER A 202 5.25 -16.12 12.51
N LEU A 203 5.91 -17.08 13.18
CA LEU A 203 7.25 -17.53 12.79
C LEU A 203 7.23 -18.18 11.40
N GLN A 204 6.24 -19.02 11.13
CA GLN A 204 6.10 -19.68 9.83
C GLN A 204 5.75 -18.68 8.72
N GLU A 205 4.88 -17.70 9.00
CA GLU A 205 4.56 -16.63 8.05
C GLU A 205 5.80 -15.82 7.66
N VAL A 206 6.64 -15.46 8.63
CA VAL A 206 7.90 -14.74 8.42
C VAL A 206 8.91 -15.57 7.62
N ILE A 207 9.07 -16.86 7.97
CA ILE A 207 9.96 -17.78 7.24
C ILE A 207 9.47 -17.96 5.79
N ASN A 208 8.16 -18.10 5.59
CA ASN A 208 7.58 -18.48 4.31
C ASN A 208 7.30 -17.31 3.38
N SER A 209 7.27 -16.05 3.85
CA SER A 209 7.07 -14.89 2.99
C SER A 209 8.10 -14.82 1.86
N GLU A 210 7.73 -14.29 0.71
CA GLU A 210 8.63 -14.14 -0.44
C GLU A 210 9.79 -13.21 -0.08
N ILE A 211 9.49 -12.05 0.48
CA ILE A 211 10.48 -11.08 0.95
C ILE A 211 10.29 -10.85 2.44
N LEU A 212 11.39 -10.86 3.18
CA LEU A 212 11.42 -10.50 4.60
C LEU A 212 12.27 -9.25 4.81
N ILE A 213 11.73 -8.32 5.57
CA ILE A 213 12.43 -7.11 6.04
C ILE A 213 12.47 -7.16 7.56
N ILE A 214 13.68 -7.22 8.13
CA ILE A 214 13.92 -7.26 9.57
C ILE A 214 14.56 -5.95 10.00
N ASP A 215 13.90 -5.18 10.88
CA ASP A 215 14.47 -3.99 11.51
C ASP A 215 14.94 -4.26 12.93
N GLY A 216 16.07 -3.65 13.29
CA GLY A 216 16.54 -3.53 14.66
C GLY A 216 17.21 -4.79 15.23
N ILE A 217 17.84 -5.60 14.42
CA ILE A 217 18.70 -6.71 14.90
C ILE A 217 19.82 -6.12 15.77
N GLY A 218 20.02 -6.72 16.96
CA GLY A 218 20.97 -6.28 17.98
C GLY A 218 20.36 -5.37 19.04
N ASN A 219 19.07 -4.93 18.86
CA ASN A 219 18.34 -4.10 19.83
C ASN A 219 17.40 -4.92 20.73
N GLU A 220 17.30 -6.21 20.47
CA GLU A 220 16.54 -7.14 21.31
C GLU A 220 17.34 -7.54 22.58
N SER A 221 16.65 -8.14 23.53
CA SER A 221 17.32 -8.87 24.62
C SER A 221 17.95 -10.14 24.03
N ILE A 222 19.26 -10.12 23.83
CA ILE A 222 20.00 -11.22 23.20
C ILE A 222 20.11 -12.37 24.21
N THR A 223 19.49 -13.48 23.89
CA THR A 223 19.52 -14.75 24.64
C THR A 223 19.81 -15.89 23.67
N SER A 224 20.16 -17.08 24.17
CA SER A 224 20.28 -18.29 23.34
C SER A 224 18.98 -18.54 22.56
N TRP A 225 17.82 -18.37 23.21
CA TRP A 225 16.54 -18.53 22.56
C TRP A 225 16.31 -17.54 21.40
N SER A 226 16.51 -16.24 21.63
CA SER A 226 16.27 -15.23 20.57
C SER A 226 17.26 -15.36 19.43
N ARG A 227 18.51 -15.72 19.72
CA ARG A 227 19.59 -15.87 18.75
C ARG A 227 19.50 -17.20 18.00
N ASP A 228 19.55 -18.32 18.72
CA ASP A 228 19.75 -19.64 18.11
C ASP A 228 18.44 -20.27 17.66
N GLU A 229 17.37 -20.16 18.47
CA GLU A 229 16.10 -20.79 18.14
C GLU A 229 15.24 -19.92 17.18
N ILE A 230 15.33 -18.59 17.26
CA ILE A 230 14.48 -17.73 16.43
C ILE A 230 15.27 -17.12 15.27
N LEU A 231 16.27 -16.28 15.54
CA LEU A 231 16.97 -15.56 14.46
C LEU A 231 17.68 -16.52 13.50
N LEU A 232 18.48 -17.45 14.05
CA LEU A 232 19.22 -18.40 13.24
C LEU A 232 18.25 -19.29 12.44
N SER A 233 17.18 -19.77 13.07
CA SER A 233 16.15 -20.56 12.38
C SER A 233 15.51 -19.78 11.21
N ILE A 234 15.16 -18.51 11.38
CA ILE A 234 14.64 -17.68 10.30
C ILE A 234 15.65 -17.58 9.16
N LEU A 235 16.91 -17.22 9.48
CA LEU A 235 17.93 -16.97 8.46
C LEU A 235 18.32 -18.25 7.71
N ASP A 236 18.53 -19.37 8.42
CA ASP A 236 18.91 -20.64 7.81
C ASP A 236 17.83 -21.18 6.88
N ASN A 237 16.56 -21.19 7.33
CA ASN A 237 15.46 -21.63 6.48
C ASN A 237 15.33 -20.76 5.23
N ARG A 238 15.44 -19.43 5.38
CA ARG A 238 15.31 -18.52 4.24
C ARG A 238 16.48 -18.61 3.26
N ILE A 239 17.72 -18.84 3.77
CA ILE A 239 18.89 -19.10 2.92
C ILE A 239 18.72 -20.42 2.15
N GLN A 240 18.29 -21.50 2.81
CA GLN A 240 18.04 -22.78 2.15
C GLN A 240 16.95 -22.69 1.08
N MET A 241 15.92 -21.88 1.33
CA MET A 241 14.83 -21.62 0.36
C MET A 241 15.20 -20.54 -0.67
N GLU A 242 16.40 -19.96 -0.60
CA GLU A 242 16.87 -18.87 -1.45
C GLU A 242 15.93 -17.65 -1.48
N LYS A 243 15.31 -17.32 -0.34
CA LYS A 243 14.36 -16.21 -0.19
C LYS A 243 15.06 -14.89 0.12
N THR A 244 14.56 -13.82 -0.47
CA THR A 244 15.07 -12.46 -0.29
C THR A 244 14.90 -11.98 1.15
N THR A 245 15.98 -11.53 1.79
CA THR A 245 15.96 -11.03 3.16
C THR A 245 16.73 -9.72 3.28
N PHE A 246 16.06 -8.64 3.68
CA PHE A 246 16.66 -7.36 4.03
C PHE A 246 16.78 -7.25 5.55
N ILE A 247 17.97 -6.93 6.02
CA ILE A 247 18.25 -6.76 7.43
C ILE A 247 18.72 -5.34 7.68
N CYS A 248 18.12 -4.67 8.66
CA CYS A 248 18.51 -3.33 9.06
C CYS A 248 18.89 -3.30 10.53
N SER A 249 20.03 -2.68 10.82
CA SER A 249 20.55 -2.54 12.18
C SER A 249 21.22 -1.18 12.37
N GLU A 250 21.33 -0.72 13.61
CA GLU A 250 22.21 0.39 13.97
C GLU A 250 23.66 -0.05 14.11
N TYR A 251 23.88 -1.34 14.33
CA TYR A 251 25.20 -1.94 14.52
C TYR A 251 25.79 -2.42 13.19
N SER A 252 27.11 -2.35 13.05
CA SER A 252 27.82 -3.03 11.97
C SER A 252 27.80 -4.55 12.17
N LEU A 253 28.10 -5.30 11.11
CA LEU A 253 28.21 -6.76 11.20
C LEU A 253 29.27 -7.19 12.23
N GLU A 254 30.38 -6.44 12.35
CA GLU A 254 31.40 -6.72 13.35
C GLU A 254 30.93 -6.45 14.78
N GLN A 255 30.14 -5.38 14.97
CA GLN A 255 29.53 -5.08 16.27
C GLN A 255 28.49 -6.14 16.64
N LEU A 256 27.64 -6.55 15.71
CA LEU A 256 26.67 -7.64 15.91
C LEU A 256 27.37 -8.94 16.28
N LYS A 257 28.48 -9.28 15.58
CA LYS A 257 29.28 -10.46 15.91
C LYS A 257 29.82 -10.43 17.35
N LYS A 258 30.21 -9.25 17.84
CA LYS A 258 30.67 -9.10 19.24
C LYS A 258 29.50 -9.22 20.21
N LEU A 259 28.36 -8.57 19.94
CA LEU A 259 27.19 -8.62 20.78
C LEU A 259 26.65 -10.05 20.95
N TYR A 260 26.55 -10.79 19.85
CA TYR A 260 26.09 -12.18 19.87
C TYR A 260 27.09 -13.18 20.46
N LYS A 261 28.39 -12.86 20.43
CA LYS A 261 29.42 -13.68 21.11
C LYS A 261 29.39 -13.50 22.63
N LEU A 262 29.18 -12.32 23.14
CA LEU A 262 29.13 -12.03 24.57
C LEU A 262 28.01 -12.78 25.27
N SER A 263 26.91 -13.00 24.59
CA SER A 263 25.77 -13.79 25.11
C SER A 263 26.00 -15.31 25.13
N TYR A 264 27.16 -15.81 24.70
CA TYR A 264 27.54 -17.23 24.84
C TYR A 264 28.17 -17.57 26.21
N ASN A 265 28.53 -16.55 26.99
CA ASN A 265 29.26 -16.73 28.25
C ASN A 265 28.39 -16.49 29.49
N ASP A 266 27.12 -16.24 29.28
CA ASP A 266 26.07 -16.13 30.30
C ASP A 266 25.13 -17.36 30.25
#